data_59651c84ddf970a94bd4b8f56ff76a4a
#
_entry.id   59651c84ddf970a94bd4b8f56ff76a4a
#
_cell.length_a   1.000
_cell.length_b   1.000
_cell.length_c   1.000
_cell.angle_alpha   90.00
_cell.angle_beta   90.00
_cell.angle_gamma   90.00
#
_symmetry.space_group_name_H-M   'P 1'
#
loop_
_entity.id
_entity.type
_entity.pdbx_description
1 polymer ?
#
loop_
_entity_poly.entity_id
_entity_poly.type
_entity_poly.pdbx_seq_one_letter_code
_entity_poly.pdbx_strand_id
1 'polypeptide(L)'
;MCYLENKHYFCATNYIVIIRMNKHILSFYLFFCLFLFPPLVEAIAGWNSFIVNFDKSVYGKGTQTWQIAPYDDKWVYFANKNGMVQFDGNVWNVFPLNNASDVRSVLASATQKRIYVGGINEFGYYEPDTDGSLAYHCMSDTLESSVRFLGNVWGIHETDNILYFQGDGCVVKYLNGKYTAIEMNAKIDCSNMVNGILYIGTDRGVWLLVGNTFFPLQGADALASKRIRGIIPYKKGVLVVTAYNGLYYCDGRTMEPFVTGAEEFMRENEVFCVAKKDDKIALGTIHKGLVLVDCSTMQLKYFNENNGLRNNTVLSVSFDTTGNLWAGLDSGIDYVCLSSPFTNLYSYPYSYGTGYTAAVEGGYLYLGTNRGLYYTSYPVQMNGDLPDIRPMPQSSGQVWNLSLIHI
;
A
#
# COMPACT_ATOMS: atom_id res chain seq x y z
N MET A 1 6.29 -61.18 -36.41
CA MET A 1 4.93 -60.65 -36.24
C MET A 1 4.37 -61.24 -34.93
N CYS A 2 4.60 -60.60 -33.82
CA CYS A 2 4.05 -61.03 -32.55
C CYS A 2 2.97 -60.03 -32.13
N TYR A 3 1.75 -60.52 -32.12
CA TYR A 3 0.62 -59.86 -31.50
C TYR A 3 0.86 -59.87 -29.97
N LEU A 4 0.95 -58.70 -29.38
CA LEU A 4 0.90 -58.54 -27.92
C LEU A 4 -0.27 -57.65 -27.56
N GLU A 5 -1.33 -58.28 -27.10
CA GLU A 5 -2.50 -57.63 -26.54
C GLU A 5 -2.11 -56.94 -25.22
N ASN A 6 -2.45 -55.64 -25.13
CA ASN A 6 -2.55 -54.86 -23.88
C ASN A 6 -1.29 -54.75 -23.02
N LYS A 7 -0.16 -54.28 -23.57
CA LYS A 7 1.03 -53.90 -22.77
C LYS A 7 1.54 -52.53 -23.21
N HIS A 8 1.60 -51.61 -22.27
CA HIS A 8 2.27 -50.30 -22.43
C HIS A 8 3.69 -50.38 -21.87
N TYR A 9 4.68 -49.96 -22.63
CA TYR A 9 6.08 -49.95 -22.25
C TYR A 9 6.55 -48.52 -21.98
N PHE A 10 7.15 -48.30 -20.80
CA PHE A 10 7.96 -47.10 -20.51
C PHE A 10 9.42 -47.49 -20.53
N CYS A 11 10.19 -46.80 -21.35
CA CYS A 11 11.65 -46.96 -21.41
C CYS A 11 12.33 -45.83 -20.63
N ALA A 12 12.89 -46.16 -19.47
CA ALA A 12 13.85 -45.28 -18.78
C ALA A 12 15.13 -46.13 -18.60
N THR A 13 16.19 -45.65 -19.22
CA THR A 13 17.60 -46.07 -19.09
C THR A 13 17.84 -47.44 -18.41
N ASN A 14 17.93 -48.50 -19.26
CA ASN A 14 18.42 -49.85 -18.95
C ASN A 14 17.54 -50.82 -18.13
N TYR A 15 16.27 -50.53 -17.86
CA TYR A 15 15.35 -51.54 -17.33
C TYR A 15 13.95 -51.42 -17.94
N ILE A 16 13.43 -52.51 -18.52
CA ILE A 16 12.05 -52.59 -18.98
C ILE A 16 11.22 -53.11 -17.80
N VAL A 17 10.39 -52.26 -17.23
CA VAL A 17 9.43 -52.66 -16.18
C VAL A 17 8.07 -52.79 -16.82
N ILE A 18 7.49 -54.00 -16.78
CA ILE A 18 6.14 -54.29 -17.30
C ILE A 18 5.14 -54.04 -16.18
N ILE A 19 4.41 -52.93 -16.23
CA ILE A 19 3.33 -52.65 -15.29
C ILE A 19 1.99 -53.04 -15.93
N ARG A 20 1.36 -54.07 -15.39
CA ARG A 20 0.01 -54.48 -15.74
C ARG A 20 -0.98 -53.69 -14.87
N MET A 21 -1.42 -52.53 -15.33
CA MET A 21 -2.41 -51.72 -14.60
C MET A 21 -3.83 -52.14 -14.94
N ASN A 22 -4.64 -52.38 -13.92
CA ASN A 22 -6.06 -52.64 -14.05
C ASN A 22 -6.79 -51.36 -14.51
N LYS A 23 -7.69 -51.43 -15.48
CA LYS A 23 -8.43 -50.27 -16.04
C LYS A 23 -9.14 -49.43 -14.94
N HIS A 24 -9.56 -50.04 -13.86
CA HIS A 24 -10.19 -49.37 -12.72
C HIS A 24 -9.18 -48.58 -11.87
N ILE A 25 -7.94 -49.04 -11.78
CA ILE A 25 -6.87 -48.33 -11.07
C ILE A 25 -6.41 -47.11 -11.89
N LEU A 26 -6.30 -47.20 -13.20
CA LEU A 26 -5.96 -46.08 -14.06
C LEU A 26 -7.04 -44.99 -14.03
N SER A 27 -8.33 -45.40 -14.05
CA SER A 27 -9.46 -44.49 -13.92
C SER A 27 -9.48 -43.77 -12.54
N PHE A 28 -9.11 -44.51 -11.45
CA PHE A 28 -9.03 -43.95 -10.11
C PHE A 28 -7.86 -42.96 -9.98
N TYR A 29 -6.69 -43.26 -10.57
CA TYR A 29 -5.56 -42.32 -10.59
C TYR A 29 -5.85 -41.08 -11.43
N LEU A 30 -6.50 -41.19 -12.56
CA LEU A 30 -6.93 -40.05 -13.37
C LEU A 30 -7.97 -39.18 -12.63
N PHE A 31 -8.91 -39.82 -11.93
CA PHE A 31 -9.91 -39.13 -11.13
C PHE A 31 -9.27 -38.47 -9.90
N PHE A 32 -8.30 -39.10 -9.26
CA PHE A 32 -7.57 -38.57 -8.13
C PHE A 32 -6.61 -37.40 -8.52
N CYS A 33 -5.98 -37.49 -9.68
CA CYS A 33 -5.20 -36.37 -10.24
C CYS A 33 -6.07 -35.17 -10.60
N LEU A 34 -7.32 -35.38 -11.03
CA LEU A 34 -8.28 -34.27 -11.26
C LEU A 34 -8.72 -33.58 -9.96
N PHE A 35 -8.66 -34.28 -8.81
CA PHE A 35 -8.95 -33.69 -7.50
C PHE A 35 -7.73 -33.08 -6.80
N LEU A 36 -6.51 -33.49 -7.18
CA LEU A 36 -5.26 -32.95 -6.62
C LEU A 36 -4.78 -31.66 -7.32
N PHE A 37 -5.27 -31.39 -8.53
CA PHE A 37 -5.18 -30.08 -9.14
C PHE A 37 -6.53 -29.40 -8.88
N PRO A 38 -6.64 -28.51 -7.85
CA PRO A 38 -7.74 -27.56 -7.86
C PRO A 38 -7.72 -26.94 -9.27
N PRO A 39 -8.90 -26.70 -9.90
CA PRO A 39 -8.90 -25.92 -11.12
C PRO A 39 -8.03 -24.72 -10.80
N LEU A 40 -6.99 -24.48 -11.58
CA LEU A 40 -6.33 -23.20 -11.64
C LEU A 40 -7.48 -22.25 -11.95
N VAL A 41 -8.07 -21.65 -10.91
CA VAL A 41 -8.78 -20.41 -11.04
C VAL A 41 -7.66 -19.51 -11.50
N GLU A 42 -7.50 -19.39 -12.82
CA GLU A 42 -6.74 -18.28 -13.39
C GLU A 42 -7.35 -17.08 -12.69
N ALA A 43 -6.59 -16.51 -11.75
CA ALA A 43 -6.93 -15.25 -11.17
C ALA A 43 -7.17 -14.36 -12.37
N ILE A 44 -8.42 -13.88 -12.53
CA ILE A 44 -8.82 -13.08 -13.67
C ILE A 44 -7.90 -11.86 -13.65
N ALA A 45 -6.76 -12.01 -14.31
CA ALA A 45 -5.77 -10.97 -14.43
C ALA A 45 -6.43 -9.87 -15.27
N GLY A 46 -6.63 -8.71 -14.67
CA GLY A 46 -7.09 -7.55 -15.42
C GLY A 46 -8.26 -6.76 -14.84
N TRP A 47 -8.85 -7.18 -13.72
CA TRP A 47 -9.93 -6.40 -13.12
C TRP A 47 -9.36 -5.38 -12.13
N ASN A 48 -9.81 -4.12 -12.23
CA ASN A 48 -9.42 -3.08 -11.28
C ASN A 48 -9.97 -3.39 -9.89
N SER A 49 -9.14 -3.25 -8.86
CA SER A 49 -9.63 -3.32 -7.48
C SER A 49 -10.70 -2.27 -7.24
N PHE A 50 -11.67 -2.59 -6.40
CA PHE A 50 -12.63 -1.62 -5.96
C PHE A 50 -11.93 -0.55 -5.11
N ILE A 51 -12.03 0.73 -5.52
CA ILE A 51 -11.40 1.87 -4.85
C ILE A 51 -12.50 2.84 -4.44
N VAL A 52 -12.46 3.25 -3.17
CA VAL A 52 -13.34 4.30 -2.64
C VAL A 52 -12.53 5.58 -2.53
N ASN A 53 -13.00 6.63 -3.18
CA ASN A 53 -12.32 7.93 -3.22
C ASN A 53 -13.02 8.92 -2.25
N PHE A 54 -12.25 9.54 -1.38
CA PHE A 54 -12.71 10.59 -0.48
C PHE A 54 -12.04 11.92 -0.85
N ASP A 55 -12.83 12.88 -1.25
CA ASP A 55 -12.31 14.22 -1.53
C ASP A 55 -12.46 15.16 -0.33
N LYS A 56 -11.82 16.32 -0.41
CA LYS A 56 -11.86 17.33 0.66
C LYS A 56 -13.26 17.80 1.05
N SER A 57 -14.27 17.65 0.18
CA SER A 57 -15.65 18.02 0.50
C SER A 57 -16.26 17.05 1.51
N VAL A 58 -15.76 15.82 1.57
CA VAL A 58 -16.22 14.78 2.50
C VAL A 58 -15.65 15.01 3.91
N TYR A 59 -14.36 15.29 4.02
CA TYR A 59 -13.68 15.47 5.33
C TYR A 59 -13.39 16.95 5.69
N GLY A 60 -13.70 17.90 4.81
CA GLY A 60 -13.86 19.33 5.13
C GLY A 60 -12.57 20.15 5.32
N LYS A 61 -11.38 19.65 4.96
CA LYS A 61 -10.08 20.34 5.18
C LYS A 61 -9.11 20.26 3.99
N GLY A 62 -7.82 20.30 4.26
CA GLY A 62 -6.77 20.34 3.26
C GLY A 62 -6.72 19.09 2.37
N THR A 63 -6.18 19.24 1.18
CA THR A 63 -6.15 18.16 0.18
C THR A 63 -5.05 17.12 0.45
N GLN A 64 -3.92 17.54 1.03
CA GLN A 64 -2.72 16.72 1.20
C GLN A 64 -2.79 15.86 2.46
N THR A 65 -2.49 14.58 2.33
CA THR A 65 -2.44 13.62 3.44
C THR A 65 -1.07 12.98 3.53
N TRP A 66 -0.31 13.33 4.58
CA TRP A 66 1.11 13.06 4.72
C TRP A 66 1.44 11.76 5.44
N GLN A 67 0.57 11.30 6.33
CA GLN A 67 0.70 10.02 7.03
C GLN A 67 -0.66 9.46 7.41
N ILE A 68 -0.75 8.14 7.57
CA ILE A 68 -1.98 7.42 7.89
C ILE A 68 -1.65 6.44 9.00
N ALA A 69 -2.46 6.45 10.06
CA ALA A 69 -2.36 5.55 11.21
C ALA A 69 -3.71 4.84 11.45
N PRO A 70 -3.94 3.65 10.89
CA PRO A 70 -5.05 2.80 11.29
C PRO A 70 -4.90 2.41 12.77
N TYR A 71 -6.00 2.49 13.52
CA TYR A 71 -6.01 2.18 14.94
C TYR A 71 -7.20 1.28 15.27
N ASP A 72 -6.90 0.07 15.72
CA ASP A 72 -7.86 -1.02 15.82
C ASP A 72 -8.65 -1.20 14.51
N ASP A 73 -9.79 -1.88 14.55
CA ASP A 73 -10.67 -2.02 13.38
C ASP A 73 -11.70 -0.89 13.27
N LYS A 74 -11.56 0.18 14.05
CA LYS A 74 -12.59 1.22 14.22
C LYS A 74 -12.20 2.59 13.73
N TRP A 75 -10.92 2.95 13.88
CA TRP A 75 -10.46 4.31 13.66
C TRP A 75 -9.31 4.36 12.68
N VAL A 76 -9.30 5.38 11.85
CA VAL A 76 -8.13 5.74 11.04
C VAL A 76 -7.83 7.22 11.24
N TYR A 77 -6.58 7.52 11.55
CA TYR A 77 -6.11 8.89 11.74
C TYR A 77 -5.21 9.28 10.57
N PHE A 78 -5.39 10.50 10.09
CA PHE A 78 -4.65 11.03 8.95
C PHE A 78 -3.95 12.33 9.35
N ALA A 79 -2.66 12.40 9.11
CA ALA A 79 -1.92 13.66 9.15
C ALA A 79 -2.25 14.45 7.87
N ASN A 80 -3.06 15.48 8.00
CA ASN A 80 -3.59 16.22 6.86
C ASN A 80 -3.20 17.70 6.95
N LYS A 81 -3.19 18.35 5.80
CA LYS A 81 -3.06 19.80 5.73
C LYS A 81 -4.20 20.47 6.51
N ASN A 82 -3.85 21.34 7.46
CA ASN A 82 -4.75 22.05 8.37
C ASN A 82 -5.34 21.22 9.52
N GLY A 83 -4.76 20.09 9.90
CA GLY A 83 -5.16 19.34 11.09
C GLY A 83 -5.03 17.83 10.98
N MET A 84 -5.22 17.14 12.10
CA MET A 84 -5.43 15.69 12.11
C MET A 84 -6.87 15.41 11.71
N VAL A 85 -7.06 14.44 10.82
CA VAL A 85 -8.39 13.94 10.43
C VAL A 85 -8.60 12.57 11.06
N GLN A 86 -9.76 12.34 11.64
CA GLN A 86 -10.19 11.06 12.20
C GLN A 86 -11.37 10.52 11.38
N PHE A 87 -11.37 9.23 11.11
CA PHE A 87 -12.46 8.52 10.44
C PHE A 87 -12.84 7.26 11.22
N ASP A 88 -14.13 7.06 11.45
CA ASP A 88 -14.69 5.91 12.19
C ASP A 88 -15.37 4.87 11.30
N GLY A 89 -15.21 4.99 9.98
CA GLY A 89 -15.94 4.20 9.01
C GLY A 89 -17.19 4.90 8.44
N ASN A 90 -17.66 5.96 9.08
CA ASN A 90 -18.85 6.71 8.68
C ASN A 90 -18.70 8.23 8.78
N VAL A 91 -18.12 8.71 9.87
CA VAL A 91 -17.99 10.14 10.19
C VAL A 91 -16.54 10.60 10.13
N TRP A 92 -16.34 11.79 9.57
CA TRP A 92 -15.05 12.45 9.49
C TRP A 92 -15.01 13.62 10.48
N ASN A 93 -14.03 13.62 11.38
CA ASN A 93 -13.77 14.70 12.34
C ASN A 93 -12.38 15.30 12.08
N VAL A 94 -12.25 16.61 12.32
CA VAL A 94 -10.98 17.32 12.11
C VAL A 94 -10.55 18.03 13.37
N PHE A 95 -9.29 17.84 13.72
CA PHE A 95 -8.65 18.35 14.95
C PHE A 95 -7.42 19.19 14.59
N PRO A 96 -7.47 20.52 14.72
CA PRO A 96 -6.34 21.39 14.39
C PRO A 96 -5.32 21.42 15.54
N LEU A 97 -4.04 21.68 15.22
CA LEU A 97 -3.02 22.05 16.20
C LEU A 97 -3.26 23.47 16.74
N ASN A 98 -2.61 23.82 17.87
CA ASN A 98 -2.74 25.14 18.46
C ASN A 98 -2.24 26.26 17.54
N ASN A 99 -1.14 26.02 16.82
CA ASN A 99 -0.57 26.97 15.86
C ASN A 99 -1.26 26.92 14.48
N ALA A 100 -2.29 26.09 14.33
CA ALA A 100 -3.04 25.87 13.08
C ALA A 100 -2.14 25.46 11.89
N SER A 101 -0.96 24.90 12.14
CA SER A 101 -0.08 24.40 11.09
C SER A 101 -0.58 23.07 10.51
N ASP A 102 0.03 22.68 9.39
CA ASP A 102 -0.19 21.37 8.80
C ASP A 102 0.28 20.26 9.76
N VAL A 103 -0.50 19.20 9.90
CA VAL A 103 -0.07 17.96 10.55
C VAL A 103 0.71 17.13 9.54
N ARG A 104 1.94 16.76 9.90
CA ARG A 104 2.86 15.99 9.05
C ARG A 104 2.97 14.53 9.47
N SER A 105 2.79 14.26 10.76
CA SER A 105 2.87 12.91 11.30
C SER A 105 1.79 12.63 12.31
N VAL A 106 1.40 11.36 12.40
CA VAL A 106 0.40 10.86 13.36
C VAL A 106 0.79 9.46 13.82
N LEU A 107 0.69 9.22 15.14
CA LEU A 107 0.90 7.92 15.76
C LEU A 107 -0.24 7.63 16.72
N ALA A 108 -1.00 6.57 16.47
CA ALA A 108 -2.01 6.10 17.40
C ALA A 108 -1.38 5.07 18.35
N SER A 109 -1.16 5.47 19.61
CA SER A 109 -0.57 4.62 20.65
C SER A 109 -1.64 3.83 21.38
N ALA A 110 -1.64 2.51 21.18
CA ALA A 110 -2.49 1.60 21.94
C ALA A 110 -2.04 1.48 23.41
N THR A 111 -0.74 1.60 23.66
CA THR A 111 -0.14 1.50 24.98
C THR A 111 -0.54 2.66 25.88
N GLN A 112 -0.50 3.87 25.35
CA GLN A 112 -0.80 5.10 26.11
C GLN A 112 -2.23 5.61 25.89
N LYS A 113 -3.00 5.00 24.95
CA LYS A 113 -4.34 5.44 24.56
C LYS A 113 -4.39 6.91 24.13
N ARG A 114 -3.36 7.34 23.40
CA ARG A 114 -3.16 8.69 22.90
C ARG A 114 -2.91 8.69 21.41
N ILE A 115 -3.31 9.77 20.77
CA ILE A 115 -3.01 10.01 19.36
C ILE A 115 -1.95 11.13 19.30
N TYR A 116 -0.70 10.75 19.08
CA TYR A 116 0.39 11.71 18.92
C TYR A 116 0.36 12.34 17.54
N VAL A 117 0.63 13.63 17.46
CA VAL A 117 0.64 14.42 16.23
C VAL A 117 1.86 15.32 16.18
N GLY A 118 2.40 15.47 14.98
CA GLY A 118 3.51 16.37 14.69
C GLY A 118 3.17 17.28 13.52
N GLY A 119 3.42 18.58 13.71
CA GLY A 119 3.21 19.63 12.72
C GLY A 119 4.49 20.38 12.40
N ILE A 120 4.39 21.68 12.13
CA ILE A 120 5.53 22.57 11.89
C ILE A 120 5.91 23.23 13.21
N ASN A 121 7.08 22.90 13.75
CA ASN A 121 7.59 23.38 15.04
C ASN A 121 6.65 23.11 16.23
N GLU A 122 5.71 22.19 16.09
CA GLU A 122 4.75 21.82 17.12
C GLU A 122 4.52 20.31 17.10
N PHE A 123 4.48 19.71 18.28
CA PHE A 123 4.01 18.34 18.47
C PHE A 123 3.30 18.17 19.82
N GLY A 124 2.43 17.20 19.88
CA GLY A 124 1.65 16.90 21.06
C GLY A 124 0.82 15.65 20.90
N TYR A 125 -0.23 15.53 21.67
CA TYR A 125 -1.15 14.40 21.57
C TYR A 125 -2.59 14.82 21.84
N TYR A 126 -3.51 14.02 21.33
CA TYR A 126 -4.92 14.04 21.70
C TYR A 126 -5.21 12.90 22.64
N GLU A 127 -6.02 13.13 23.67
CA GLU A 127 -6.60 12.10 24.52
C GLU A 127 -8.07 12.41 24.78
N PRO A 128 -8.91 11.41 25.11
CA PRO A 128 -10.30 11.63 25.44
C PRO A 128 -10.42 12.44 26.73
N ASP A 129 -11.22 13.50 26.70
CA ASP A 129 -11.65 14.26 27.88
C ASP A 129 -12.81 13.55 28.58
N THR A 130 -13.28 14.11 29.68
CA THR A 130 -14.35 13.59 30.53
C THR A 130 -15.70 13.42 29.82
N ASP A 131 -15.94 14.19 28.75
CA ASP A 131 -17.12 14.11 27.90
C ASP A 131 -16.93 13.15 26.68
N GLY A 132 -15.73 12.58 26.53
CA GLY A 132 -15.37 11.70 25.43
C GLY A 132 -14.89 12.41 24.16
N SER A 133 -14.84 13.73 24.14
CA SER A 133 -14.21 14.51 23.06
C SER A 133 -12.69 14.40 23.14
N LEU A 134 -11.99 14.58 22.00
CA LEU A 134 -10.54 14.60 21.98
C LEU A 134 -10.00 15.99 22.35
N ALA A 135 -9.27 16.08 23.47
CA ALA A 135 -8.56 17.29 23.91
C ALA A 135 -7.10 17.24 23.44
N TYR A 136 -6.60 18.36 22.92
CA TYR A 136 -5.21 18.50 22.50
C TYR A 136 -4.29 18.97 23.63
N HIS A 137 -3.17 18.31 23.80
CA HIS A 137 -2.10 18.65 24.73
C HIS A 137 -0.80 18.92 23.98
N CYS A 138 -0.39 20.17 23.92
CA CYS A 138 0.87 20.56 23.29
C CYS A 138 2.06 20.15 24.18
N MET A 139 2.97 19.35 23.63
CA MET A 139 4.20 18.92 24.30
C MET A 139 5.37 19.83 23.98
N SER A 140 5.40 20.42 22.78
CA SER A 140 6.51 21.26 22.30
C SER A 140 6.61 22.59 23.00
N ASP A 141 5.56 23.07 23.68
CA ASP A 141 5.59 24.34 24.44
C ASP A 141 6.56 24.30 25.63
N THR A 142 6.88 23.11 26.12
CA THR A 142 7.79 22.89 27.24
C THR A 142 9.26 22.70 26.83
N LEU A 143 9.55 22.77 25.52
CA LEU A 143 10.91 22.64 25.00
C LEU A 143 11.73 23.89 25.28
N GLU A 144 13.02 23.68 25.57
CA GLU A 144 13.99 24.78 25.65
C GLU A 144 14.10 25.49 24.29
N SER A 145 14.35 26.78 24.31
CA SER A 145 14.41 27.65 23.14
C SER A 145 15.40 27.17 22.06
N SER A 146 16.46 26.46 22.44
CA SER A 146 17.47 25.88 21.56
C SER A 146 16.96 24.70 20.74
N VAL A 147 15.90 24.03 21.19
CA VAL A 147 15.33 22.83 20.57
C VAL A 147 14.02 23.15 19.85
N ARG A 148 13.51 24.36 19.97
CA ARG A 148 12.16 24.75 19.52
C ARG A 148 11.98 24.81 18.01
N PHE A 149 13.06 24.88 17.24
CA PHE A 149 13.00 24.94 15.77
C PHE A 149 13.27 23.59 15.13
N LEU A 150 12.30 22.68 15.25
CA LEU A 150 12.35 21.33 14.69
C LEU A 150 12.11 21.28 13.19
N GLY A 151 11.54 22.36 12.61
CA GLY A 151 10.97 22.33 11.27
C GLY A 151 9.69 21.48 11.22
N ASN A 152 9.55 20.68 10.19
CA ASN A 152 8.45 19.73 10.10
C ASN A 152 8.75 18.50 10.96
N VAL A 153 7.77 18.04 11.73
CA VAL A 153 7.85 16.77 12.47
C VAL A 153 7.28 15.66 11.58
N TRP A 154 8.16 14.99 10.84
CA TRP A 154 7.80 14.01 9.80
C TRP A 154 7.52 12.59 10.31
N GLY A 155 8.01 12.26 11.50
CA GLY A 155 7.85 10.93 12.08
C GLY A 155 7.70 10.97 13.59
N ILE A 156 6.83 10.11 14.10
CA ILE A 156 6.66 9.87 15.54
C ILE A 156 6.76 8.37 15.77
N HIS A 157 7.61 7.98 16.71
CA HIS A 157 7.83 6.58 17.03
C HIS A 157 7.78 6.35 18.54
N GLU A 158 7.25 5.20 18.91
CA GLU A 158 7.16 4.75 20.31
C GLU A 158 7.90 3.42 20.46
N THR A 159 8.66 3.28 21.52
CA THR A 159 9.21 2.00 21.98
C THR A 159 9.31 2.03 23.50
N ASP A 160 8.85 0.96 24.17
CA ASP A 160 8.72 0.92 25.62
C ASP A 160 8.02 2.17 26.17
N ASN A 161 8.74 3.02 26.90
CA ASN A 161 8.25 4.30 27.44
C ASN A 161 8.91 5.51 26.75
N ILE A 162 9.53 5.33 25.59
CA ILE A 162 10.26 6.36 24.88
C ILE A 162 9.46 6.78 23.66
N LEU A 163 9.31 8.09 23.48
CA LEU A 163 8.79 8.69 22.26
C LEU A 163 9.93 9.40 21.53
N TYR A 164 9.90 9.29 20.21
CA TYR A 164 10.82 9.98 19.32
C TYR A 164 10.01 10.81 18.33
N PHE A 165 10.35 12.10 18.24
CA PHE A 165 9.79 13.04 17.28
C PHE A 165 10.89 13.41 16.29
N GLN A 166 10.74 13.00 15.03
CA GLN A 166 11.73 13.25 13.98
C GLN A 166 11.43 14.57 13.28
N GLY A 167 12.34 15.53 13.43
CA GLY A 167 12.35 16.79 12.69
C GLY A 167 13.11 16.71 11.36
N ASP A 168 13.33 17.89 10.73
CA ASP A 168 14.06 17.99 9.46
C ASP A 168 15.55 17.62 9.58
N GLY A 169 16.18 17.91 10.74
CA GLY A 169 17.61 17.67 11.00
C GLY A 169 17.93 17.19 12.41
N CYS A 170 16.93 16.79 13.18
CA CYS A 170 17.14 16.29 14.54
C CYS A 170 16.03 15.31 14.94
N VAL A 171 16.29 14.56 16.00
CA VAL A 171 15.31 13.72 16.67
C VAL A 171 15.18 14.18 18.10
N VAL A 172 13.97 14.49 18.55
CA VAL A 172 13.68 14.78 19.95
C VAL A 172 13.20 13.50 20.62
N LYS A 173 13.96 13.03 21.58
CA LYS A 173 13.65 11.90 22.45
C LYS A 173 12.95 12.41 23.70
N TYR A 174 11.78 11.84 24.01
CA TYR A 174 11.04 12.09 25.25
C TYR A 174 11.02 10.83 26.11
N LEU A 175 11.49 10.95 27.34
CA LEU A 175 11.51 9.86 28.32
C LEU A 175 11.27 10.41 29.72
N ASN A 176 10.26 9.91 30.42
CA ASN A 176 9.95 10.26 31.82
C ASN A 176 9.89 11.76 32.09
N GLY A 177 9.20 12.53 31.25
CA GLY A 177 9.04 13.95 31.37
C GLY A 177 10.25 14.81 30.91
N LYS A 178 11.31 14.15 30.40
CA LYS A 178 12.53 14.84 29.95
C LYS A 178 12.69 14.74 28.44
N TYR A 179 13.01 15.88 27.81
CA TYR A 179 13.35 15.94 26.38
C TYR A 179 14.87 15.93 26.19
N THR A 180 15.32 15.30 25.14
CA THR A 180 16.71 15.29 24.66
C THR A 180 16.70 15.48 23.16
N ALA A 181 17.25 16.59 22.66
CA ALA A 181 17.46 16.79 21.25
C ALA A 181 18.74 16.09 20.80
N ILE A 182 18.67 15.39 19.70
CA ILE A 182 19.77 14.65 19.09
C ILE A 182 19.89 15.17 17.67
N GLU A 183 20.88 16.01 17.42
CA GLU A 183 21.10 16.63 16.13
C GLU A 183 21.74 15.67 15.14
N MET A 184 21.28 15.74 13.88
CA MET A 184 21.83 15.01 12.76
C MET A 184 22.51 16.00 11.80
N ASN A 185 23.77 15.79 11.45
CA ASN A 185 24.47 16.63 10.48
C ASN A 185 24.13 16.22 9.02
N ALA A 186 22.82 15.99 8.78
CA ALA A 186 22.24 15.71 7.48
C ALA A 186 20.73 15.93 7.53
N LYS A 187 20.11 16.15 6.38
CA LYS A 187 18.66 16.18 6.29
C LYS A 187 18.09 14.78 6.48
N ILE A 188 17.12 14.65 7.37
CA ILE A 188 16.40 13.41 7.60
C ILE A 188 15.23 13.33 6.61
N ASP A 189 15.24 12.34 5.74
CA ASP A 189 14.15 12.14 4.76
C ASP A 189 13.08 11.17 5.28
N CYS A 190 13.45 10.18 6.11
CA CYS A 190 12.51 9.25 6.74
C CYS A 190 13.08 8.64 8.01
N SER A 191 12.21 8.07 8.83
CA SER A 191 12.60 7.26 9.98
C SER A 191 11.62 6.11 10.18
N ASN A 192 12.08 5.02 10.80
CA ASN A 192 11.21 3.94 11.24
C ASN A 192 11.79 3.19 12.42
N MET A 193 10.90 2.70 13.29
CA MET A 193 11.25 1.85 14.42
C MET A 193 11.24 0.39 13.98
N VAL A 194 12.38 -0.29 14.08
CA VAL A 194 12.50 -1.71 13.75
C VAL A 194 13.20 -2.42 14.92
N ASN A 195 12.53 -3.39 15.53
CA ASN A 195 13.04 -4.18 16.65
C ASN A 195 13.59 -3.31 17.80
N GLY A 196 12.90 -2.20 18.13
CA GLY A 196 13.29 -1.31 19.23
C GLY A 196 14.44 -0.34 18.90
N ILE A 197 14.93 -0.33 17.68
CA ILE A 197 15.98 0.58 17.20
C ILE A 197 15.36 1.55 16.19
N LEU A 198 15.62 2.85 16.37
CA LEU A 198 15.21 3.87 15.43
C LEU A 198 16.22 3.97 14.28
N TYR A 199 15.76 3.62 13.08
CA TYR A 199 16.49 3.77 11.82
C TYR A 199 16.16 5.13 11.21
N ILE A 200 17.17 5.81 10.68
CA ILE A 200 17.07 7.12 10.05
C ILE A 200 17.60 7.04 8.62
N GLY A 201 16.77 7.43 7.66
CA GLY A 201 17.15 7.57 6.26
C GLY A 201 17.47 9.02 5.92
N THR A 202 18.61 9.25 5.29
CA THR A 202 19.09 10.57 4.89
C THR A 202 19.51 10.56 3.42
N ASP A 203 19.92 11.71 2.91
CA ASP A 203 20.61 11.82 1.61
C ASP A 203 22.03 11.20 1.59
N ARG A 204 22.55 10.80 2.77
CA ARG A 204 23.87 10.20 2.98
C ARG A 204 23.80 8.74 3.44
N GLY A 205 22.69 8.06 3.18
CA GLY A 205 22.48 6.67 3.57
C GLY A 205 21.65 6.49 4.82
N VAL A 206 21.81 5.36 5.48
CA VAL A 206 21.01 4.92 6.62
C VAL A 206 21.81 4.95 7.92
N TRP A 207 21.18 5.41 8.97
CA TRP A 207 21.77 5.56 10.31
C TRP A 207 20.88 4.88 11.36
N LEU A 208 21.51 4.49 12.48
CA LEU A 208 20.85 3.90 13.64
C LEU A 208 21.00 4.86 14.82
N LEU A 209 19.91 5.10 15.54
CA LEU A 209 19.98 5.82 16.81
C LEU A 209 20.14 4.82 17.96
N VAL A 210 21.30 4.82 18.60
CA VAL A 210 21.61 4.00 19.76
C VAL A 210 21.91 4.92 20.95
N GLY A 211 21.08 4.85 21.97
CA GLY A 211 21.13 5.82 23.07
C GLY A 211 20.79 7.23 22.61
N ASN A 212 21.79 8.09 22.51
CA ASN A 212 21.68 9.46 22.01
C ASN A 212 22.72 9.75 20.89
N THR A 213 23.18 8.73 20.18
CA THR A 213 24.22 8.87 19.16
C THR A 213 23.79 8.13 17.88
N PHE A 214 24.03 8.77 16.74
CA PHE A 214 23.79 8.16 15.43
C PHE A 214 25.01 7.36 14.98
N PHE A 215 24.78 6.15 14.51
CA PHE A 215 25.80 5.27 13.92
C PHE A 215 25.37 4.92 12.49
N PRO A 216 26.31 4.95 11.52
CA PRO A 216 25.97 4.51 10.17
C PRO A 216 25.63 3.01 10.16
N LEU A 217 24.66 2.62 9.36
CA LEU A 217 24.30 1.21 9.16
C LEU A 217 25.46 0.52 8.43
N GLN A 218 26.01 -0.54 9.03
CA GLN A 218 27.11 -1.30 8.43
C GLN A 218 26.67 -1.94 7.11
N GLY A 219 27.59 -1.94 6.12
CA GLY A 219 27.32 -2.46 4.77
C GLY A 219 26.47 -1.56 3.88
N ALA A 220 26.05 -0.38 4.37
CA ALA A 220 25.19 0.54 3.64
C ALA A 220 25.93 1.51 2.71
N ASP A 221 27.23 1.27 2.43
CA ASP A 221 28.05 2.13 1.56
C ASP A 221 27.43 2.33 0.17
N ALA A 222 26.77 1.29 -0.35
CA ALA A 222 26.03 1.33 -1.62
C ALA A 222 24.91 2.37 -1.64
N LEU A 223 24.47 2.88 -0.48
CA LEU A 223 23.41 3.89 -0.33
C LEU A 223 23.93 5.30 -0.06
N ALA A 224 25.25 5.52 0.05
CA ALA A 224 25.86 6.78 0.48
C ALA A 224 25.49 8.02 -0.36
N SER A 225 24.97 7.82 -1.57
CA SER A 225 24.52 8.90 -2.46
C SER A 225 23.06 8.72 -2.91
N LYS A 226 22.29 7.87 -2.22
CA LYS A 226 20.91 7.57 -2.60
C LYS A 226 19.97 8.16 -1.55
N ARG A 227 18.95 8.83 -2.03
CA ARG A 227 17.88 9.37 -1.17
C ARG A 227 17.03 8.23 -0.64
N ILE A 228 16.94 8.10 0.67
CA ILE A 228 16.18 7.05 1.34
C ILE A 228 14.76 7.54 1.59
N ARG A 229 13.77 6.74 1.18
CA ARG A 229 12.34 7.05 1.30
C ARG A 229 11.59 6.17 2.27
N GLY A 230 12.18 5.07 2.67
CA GLY A 230 11.59 4.19 3.67
C GLY A 230 12.54 3.11 4.14
N ILE A 231 12.29 2.65 5.34
CA ILE A 231 13.02 1.55 5.96
C ILE A 231 11.96 0.68 6.63
N ILE A 232 11.80 -0.55 6.18
CA ILE A 232 10.74 -1.44 6.65
C ILE A 232 11.32 -2.76 7.16
N PRO A 233 10.72 -3.39 8.19
CA PRO A 233 11.17 -4.69 8.67
C PRO A 233 10.95 -5.77 7.61
N TYR A 234 11.98 -6.60 7.38
CA TYR A 234 11.90 -7.72 6.46
C TYR A 234 12.80 -8.86 6.92
N LYS A 235 12.21 -10.07 7.04
CA LYS A 235 12.93 -11.25 7.59
C LYS A 235 13.63 -10.92 8.92
N LYS A 236 14.94 -11.11 8.98
CA LYS A 236 15.77 -10.79 10.16
C LYS A 236 16.42 -9.42 10.13
N GLY A 237 16.18 -8.64 9.08
CA GLY A 237 16.79 -7.34 8.84
C GLY A 237 15.78 -6.30 8.39
N VAL A 238 16.21 -5.43 7.49
CA VAL A 238 15.41 -4.34 6.94
C VAL A 238 15.47 -4.31 5.42
N LEU A 239 14.37 -3.88 4.78
CA LEU A 239 14.41 -3.38 3.42
C LEU A 239 14.53 -1.86 3.45
N VAL A 240 15.51 -1.36 2.74
CA VAL A 240 15.72 0.06 2.52
C VAL A 240 15.18 0.42 1.14
N VAL A 241 14.26 1.37 1.11
CA VAL A 241 13.60 1.85 -0.10
C VAL A 241 14.22 3.18 -0.49
N THR A 242 14.71 3.26 -1.71
CA THR A 242 15.29 4.49 -2.27
C THR A 242 14.29 5.22 -3.16
N ALA A 243 14.51 6.50 -3.40
CA ALA A 243 13.63 7.29 -4.26
C ALA A 243 13.59 6.80 -5.72
N TYR A 244 14.75 6.36 -6.28
CA TYR A 244 14.89 6.03 -7.70
C TYR A 244 15.67 4.74 -7.99
N ASN A 245 16.35 4.15 -7.00
CA ASN A 245 17.35 3.12 -7.23
C ASN A 245 16.92 1.72 -6.75
N GLY A 246 15.61 1.49 -6.57
CA GLY A 246 15.09 0.20 -6.13
C GLY A 246 15.16 -0.01 -4.61
N LEU A 247 15.01 -1.26 -4.21
CA LEU A 247 15.05 -1.70 -2.83
C LEU A 247 16.36 -2.44 -2.54
N TYR A 248 16.79 -2.39 -1.28
CA TYR A 248 17.97 -3.11 -0.79
C TYR A 248 17.63 -3.84 0.50
N TYR A 249 17.99 -5.11 0.56
CA TYR A 249 17.89 -5.88 1.80
C TYR A 249 19.19 -5.78 2.58
N CYS A 250 19.08 -5.48 3.88
CA CYS A 250 20.19 -5.45 4.81
C CYS A 250 19.92 -6.37 6.00
N ASP A 251 20.81 -7.32 6.24
CA ASP A 251 20.76 -8.24 7.40
C ASP A 251 21.52 -7.73 8.62
N GLY A 252 22.07 -6.50 8.54
CA GLY A 252 22.91 -5.87 9.56
C GLY A 252 24.42 -6.07 9.33
N ARG A 253 24.81 -6.83 8.29
CA ARG A 253 26.22 -7.05 7.90
C ARG A 253 26.46 -6.78 6.42
N THR A 254 25.56 -7.26 5.59
CA THR A 254 25.64 -7.13 4.13
C THR A 254 24.39 -6.42 3.62
N MET A 255 24.53 -5.77 2.49
CA MET A 255 23.43 -5.13 1.78
C MET A 255 23.43 -5.60 0.34
N GLU A 256 22.28 -6.10 -0.11
CA GLU A 256 22.08 -6.64 -1.44
C GLU A 256 20.85 -6.01 -2.10
N PRO A 257 20.86 -5.80 -3.43
CA PRO A 257 19.67 -5.38 -4.15
C PRO A 257 18.53 -6.41 -3.95
N PHE A 258 17.34 -5.90 -3.66
CA PHE A 258 16.13 -6.69 -3.56
C PHE A 258 15.29 -6.46 -4.82
N VAL A 259 15.36 -7.43 -5.75
CA VAL A 259 14.73 -7.32 -7.06
C VAL A 259 13.25 -7.67 -6.97
N THR A 260 12.39 -6.74 -7.38
CA THR A 260 10.93 -6.87 -7.33
C THR A 260 10.28 -6.94 -8.71
N GLY A 261 10.99 -6.50 -9.76
CA GLY A 261 10.45 -6.24 -11.09
C GLY A 261 9.89 -4.82 -11.27
N ALA A 262 9.79 -4.03 -10.18
CA ALA A 262 9.30 -2.65 -10.20
C ALA A 262 10.43 -1.61 -10.38
N GLU A 263 11.66 -2.02 -10.63
CA GLU A 263 12.85 -1.14 -10.62
C GLU A 263 12.76 -0.05 -11.70
N GLU A 264 12.22 -0.38 -12.88
CA GLU A 264 12.03 0.61 -13.94
C GLU A 264 10.96 1.63 -13.56
N PHE A 265 9.84 1.17 -13.03
CA PHE A 265 8.79 2.03 -12.53
C PHE A 265 9.30 2.99 -11.45
N MET A 266 10.10 2.50 -10.50
CA MET A 266 10.70 3.31 -9.43
C MET A 266 11.68 4.35 -9.99
N ARG A 267 12.53 3.95 -10.95
CA ARG A 267 13.53 4.84 -11.56
C ARG A 267 12.89 6.07 -12.22
N GLU A 268 11.71 5.90 -12.80
CA GLU A 268 11.02 6.95 -13.55
C GLU A 268 10.08 7.82 -12.70
N ASN A 269 9.64 7.32 -11.54
CA ASN A 269 8.47 7.90 -10.87
C ASN A 269 8.67 8.32 -9.41
N GLU A 270 9.86 8.54 -8.94
CA GLU A 270 10.20 8.92 -7.56
C GLU A 270 9.31 8.27 -6.48
N VAL A 271 9.80 7.20 -5.87
CA VAL A 271 9.13 6.65 -4.70
C VAL A 271 9.16 7.66 -3.56
N PHE A 272 8.02 7.90 -2.94
CA PHE A 272 7.86 8.86 -1.86
C PHE A 272 7.53 8.20 -0.53
N CYS A 273 6.73 7.14 -0.53
CA CYS A 273 6.31 6.44 0.67
C CYS A 273 6.25 4.93 0.45
N VAL A 274 6.29 4.19 1.55
CA VAL A 274 6.22 2.72 1.56
C VAL A 274 5.44 2.22 2.77
N ALA A 275 4.68 1.16 2.57
CA ALA A 275 4.10 0.35 3.64
C ALA A 275 4.28 -1.13 3.33
N LYS A 276 4.35 -1.94 4.39
CA LYS A 276 4.43 -3.40 4.27
C LYS A 276 3.43 -4.04 5.23
N LYS A 277 2.75 -5.07 4.73
CA LYS A 277 1.97 -5.99 5.54
C LYS A 277 2.14 -7.40 4.98
N ASP A 278 2.50 -8.34 5.83
CA ASP A 278 2.82 -9.72 5.45
C ASP A 278 3.82 -9.75 4.27
N ASP A 279 3.48 -10.41 3.17
CA ASP A 279 4.30 -10.47 1.96
C ASP A 279 4.02 -9.36 0.95
N LYS A 280 3.20 -8.35 1.30
CA LYS A 280 2.85 -7.26 0.40
C LYS A 280 3.61 -5.99 0.75
N ILE A 281 4.17 -5.33 -0.26
CA ILE A 281 4.82 -4.03 -0.16
C ILE A 281 4.08 -3.07 -1.11
N ALA A 282 3.61 -1.95 -0.58
CA ALA A 282 3.04 -0.86 -1.35
C ALA A 282 4.05 0.28 -1.44
N LEU A 283 4.36 0.71 -2.66
CA LEU A 283 5.27 1.83 -2.95
C LEU A 283 4.47 2.94 -3.61
N GLY A 284 4.29 4.05 -2.92
CA GLY A 284 3.64 5.25 -3.46
C GLY A 284 4.65 6.16 -4.14
N THR A 285 4.28 6.74 -5.29
CA THR A 285 5.14 7.61 -6.10
C THR A 285 4.56 9.01 -6.23
N ILE A 286 5.41 9.96 -6.65
CA ILE A 286 4.99 11.35 -6.90
C ILE A 286 4.27 11.49 -8.24
N HIS A 287 4.59 10.66 -9.24
CA HIS A 287 4.16 10.94 -10.61
C HIS A 287 3.16 9.95 -11.19
N LYS A 288 3.10 8.70 -10.71
CA LYS A 288 2.36 7.64 -11.40
C LYS A 288 1.59 6.68 -10.48
N GLY A 289 1.09 7.20 -9.36
CA GLY A 289 0.31 6.42 -8.42
C GLY A 289 1.17 5.51 -7.55
N LEU A 290 0.73 4.29 -7.34
CA LEU A 290 1.43 3.32 -6.51
C LEU A 290 1.56 1.97 -7.20
N VAL A 291 2.56 1.20 -6.78
CA VAL A 291 2.71 -0.21 -7.13
C VAL A 291 2.63 -1.06 -5.87
N LEU A 292 1.84 -2.11 -5.94
CA LEU A 292 1.78 -3.17 -4.94
C LEU A 292 2.63 -4.35 -5.43
N VAL A 293 3.60 -4.73 -4.63
CA VAL A 293 4.48 -5.89 -4.85
C VAL A 293 4.04 -7.01 -3.93
N ASP A 294 3.72 -8.17 -4.46
CA ASP A 294 3.57 -9.40 -3.69
C ASP A 294 4.91 -10.14 -3.67
N CYS A 295 5.59 -10.15 -2.50
CA CYS A 295 6.91 -10.75 -2.36
C CYS A 295 6.92 -12.27 -2.40
N SER A 296 5.76 -12.93 -2.28
CA SER A 296 5.65 -14.39 -2.35
C SER A 296 5.58 -14.89 -3.80
N THR A 297 4.91 -14.11 -4.67
CA THR A 297 4.70 -14.45 -6.09
C THR A 297 5.51 -13.58 -7.04
N MET A 298 6.09 -12.48 -6.55
CA MET A 298 6.72 -11.39 -7.31
C MET A 298 5.79 -10.75 -8.35
N GLN A 299 4.47 -10.83 -8.10
CA GLN A 299 3.49 -10.16 -8.94
C GLN A 299 3.40 -8.68 -8.58
N LEU A 300 3.22 -7.86 -9.61
CA LEU A 300 3.05 -6.42 -9.50
C LEU A 300 1.62 -6.03 -9.86
N LYS A 301 1.05 -5.12 -9.08
CA LYS A 301 -0.22 -4.48 -9.40
C LYS A 301 -0.09 -2.98 -9.28
N TYR A 302 -0.41 -2.27 -10.36
CA TYR A 302 -0.30 -0.82 -10.44
C TYR A 302 -1.65 -0.16 -10.20
N PHE A 303 -1.63 0.99 -9.51
CA PHE A 303 -2.80 1.82 -9.26
C PHE A 303 -2.46 3.27 -9.59
N ASN A 304 -3.27 3.88 -10.43
CA ASN A 304 -3.13 5.25 -10.91
C ASN A 304 -4.50 5.86 -11.24
N GLU A 305 -4.54 7.10 -11.71
CA GLU A 305 -5.80 7.76 -12.07
C GLU A 305 -6.58 7.02 -13.16
N ASN A 306 -5.89 6.30 -14.08
CA ASN A 306 -6.56 5.57 -15.15
C ASN A 306 -7.35 4.34 -14.63
N ASN A 307 -6.95 3.79 -13.50
CA ASN A 307 -7.58 2.58 -12.95
C ASN A 307 -8.20 2.77 -11.56
N GLY A 308 -8.49 4.03 -11.19
CA GLY A 308 -9.38 4.35 -10.09
C GLY A 308 -8.81 5.18 -8.95
N LEU A 309 -7.51 5.44 -8.89
CA LEU A 309 -7.00 6.43 -7.94
C LEU A 309 -7.48 7.82 -8.30
N ARG A 310 -7.72 8.64 -7.28
CA ARG A 310 -8.12 10.02 -7.46
C ARG A 310 -6.98 10.93 -7.93
N ASN A 311 -5.75 10.61 -7.55
CA ASN A 311 -4.56 11.38 -7.90
C ASN A 311 -3.32 10.50 -7.98
N ASN A 312 -2.43 10.78 -8.93
CA ASN A 312 -1.20 10.04 -9.13
C ASN A 312 -0.08 10.37 -8.12
N THR A 313 -0.19 11.49 -7.39
CA THR A 313 0.77 11.86 -6.36
C THR A 313 0.36 11.23 -5.04
N VAL A 314 1.06 10.16 -4.66
CA VAL A 314 0.81 9.40 -3.42
C VAL A 314 1.83 9.81 -2.36
N LEU A 315 1.35 10.50 -1.32
CA LEU A 315 2.18 11.05 -0.24
C LEU A 315 2.33 10.08 0.93
N SER A 316 1.35 9.20 1.13
CA SER A 316 1.39 8.19 2.19
C SER A 316 0.59 6.95 1.82
N VAL A 317 1.02 5.80 2.34
CA VAL A 317 0.31 4.53 2.22
C VAL A 317 0.32 3.80 3.57
N SER A 318 -0.76 3.11 3.89
CA SER A 318 -0.86 2.28 5.09
C SER A 318 -1.84 1.13 4.88
N PHE A 319 -1.47 -0.07 5.30
CA PHE A 319 -2.39 -1.19 5.33
C PHE A 319 -3.26 -1.14 6.59
N ASP A 320 -4.52 -1.48 6.45
CA ASP A 320 -5.39 -1.74 7.60
C ASP A 320 -5.21 -3.18 8.14
N THR A 321 -5.96 -3.52 9.19
CA THR A 321 -5.92 -4.85 9.81
C THR A 321 -6.40 -5.95 8.87
N THR A 322 -7.30 -5.64 7.93
CA THR A 322 -7.87 -6.58 6.95
C THR A 322 -7.01 -6.78 5.70
N GLY A 323 -5.90 -6.01 5.59
CA GLY A 323 -4.97 -6.10 4.45
C GLY A 323 -5.38 -5.26 3.24
N ASN A 324 -6.37 -4.37 3.38
CA ASN A 324 -6.67 -3.34 2.41
C ASN A 324 -5.73 -2.13 2.58
N LEU A 325 -5.68 -1.26 1.60
CA LEU A 325 -4.70 -0.19 1.56
C LEU A 325 -5.37 1.19 1.58
N TRP A 326 -4.96 2.01 2.52
CA TRP A 326 -5.22 3.44 2.52
C TRP A 326 -4.10 4.16 1.77
N ALA A 327 -4.45 5.09 0.90
CA ALA A 327 -3.54 5.97 0.19
C ALA A 327 -3.89 7.44 0.48
N GLY A 328 -2.96 8.15 1.07
CA GLY A 328 -3.04 9.60 1.26
C GLY A 328 -2.39 10.29 0.06
N LEU A 329 -3.17 11.12 -0.62
CA LEU A 329 -2.80 11.74 -1.88
C LEU A 329 -2.49 13.23 -1.71
N ASP A 330 -1.91 13.86 -2.73
CA ASP A 330 -1.83 15.32 -2.83
C ASP A 330 -3.23 15.95 -2.94
N SER A 331 -4.19 15.20 -3.49
CA SER A 331 -5.57 15.64 -3.61
C SER A 331 -6.56 14.55 -3.21
N GLY A 332 -6.71 14.33 -1.90
CA GLY A 332 -7.71 13.41 -1.34
C GLY A 332 -7.13 12.22 -0.59
N ILE A 333 -8.02 11.29 -0.29
CA ILE A 333 -7.72 10.03 0.39
C ILE A 333 -8.43 8.93 -0.39
N ASP A 334 -7.72 7.85 -0.69
CA ASP A 334 -8.30 6.68 -1.35
C ASP A 334 -8.18 5.43 -0.46
N TYR A 335 -9.19 4.59 -0.54
CA TYR A 335 -9.20 3.27 0.09
C TYR A 335 -9.29 2.19 -0.97
N VAL A 336 -8.24 1.41 -1.11
CA VAL A 336 -8.10 0.35 -2.11
C VAL A 336 -8.49 -0.98 -1.47
N CYS A 337 -9.62 -1.54 -1.89
CA CYS A 337 -10.15 -2.81 -1.39
C CYS A 337 -9.43 -3.99 -2.07
N LEU A 338 -8.31 -4.42 -1.53
CA LEU A 338 -7.49 -5.49 -2.11
C LEU A 338 -8.11 -6.88 -1.92
N SER A 339 -8.89 -7.06 -0.86
CA SER A 339 -9.57 -8.32 -0.51
C SER A 339 -10.99 -8.43 -1.09
N SER A 340 -11.50 -7.37 -1.72
CA SER A 340 -12.85 -7.34 -2.26
C SER A 340 -12.99 -8.28 -3.47
N PRO A 341 -14.02 -9.13 -3.51
CA PRO A 341 -14.36 -9.90 -4.71
C PRO A 341 -14.99 -9.01 -5.80
N PHE A 342 -15.35 -7.78 -5.46
CA PHE A 342 -15.90 -6.82 -6.40
C PHE A 342 -14.78 -6.08 -7.11
N THR A 343 -14.98 -5.86 -8.40
CA THR A 343 -14.05 -5.13 -9.26
C THR A 343 -14.81 -4.02 -9.98
N ASN A 344 -14.11 -2.93 -10.28
CA ASN A 344 -14.69 -1.81 -11.01
C ASN A 344 -14.27 -1.89 -12.48
N LEU A 345 -15.24 -1.91 -13.38
CA LEU A 345 -15.02 -1.87 -14.83
C LEU A 345 -14.89 -0.45 -15.36
N TYR A 346 -15.36 0.52 -14.61
CA TYR A 346 -15.39 1.93 -15.01
C TYR A 346 -14.45 2.74 -14.16
N SER A 347 -13.44 3.30 -14.75
CA SER A 347 -12.59 4.30 -14.13
C SER A 347 -12.55 5.56 -14.99
N TYR A 348 -12.46 6.70 -14.34
CA TYR A 348 -12.18 7.97 -15.04
C TYR A 348 -10.93 7.81 -15.95
N PRO A 349 -10.89 8.35 -17.17
CA PRO A 349 -11.84 9.28 -17.75
C PRO A 349 -13.00 8.66 -18.55
N TYR A 350 -13.10 7.33 -18.62
CA TYR A 350 -14.08 6.65 -19.44
C TYR A 350 -15.41 6.51 -18.71
N SER A 351 -16.38 7.32 -19.10
CA SER A 351 -17.74 7.23 -18.61
C SER A 351 -18.62 6.55 -19.65
N TYR A 352 -18.91 5.28 -19.47
CA TYR A 352 -19.90 4.55 -20.27
C TYR A 352 -21.33 4.86 -19.82
N GLY A 353 -21.48 5.73 -18.83
CA GLY A 353 -22.76 6.10 -18.22
C GLY A 353 -23.15 5.22 -17.05
N THR A 354 -24.38 5.39 -16.59
CA THR A 354 -24.96 4.55 -15.51
C THR A 354 -25.32 3.18 -16.06
N GLY A 355 -24.80 2.12 -15.47
CA GLY A 355 -25.17 0.74 -15.83
C GLY A 355 -26.56 0.38 -15.30
N TYR A 356 -27.36 -0.22 -16.16
CA TYR A 356 -28.71 -0.69 -15.83
C TYR A 356 -28.84 -2.20 -15.87
N THR A 357 -28.12 -2.84 -16.78
CA THR A 357 -28.19 -4.29 -16.99
C THR A 357 -26.87 -4.83 -17.52
N ALA A 358 -26.62 -6.11 -17.26
CA ALA A 358 -25.47 -6.84 -17.81
C ALA A 358 -25.87 -8.27 -18.14
N ALA A 359 -25.21 -8.84 -19.14
CA ALA A 359 -25.37 -10.23 -19.52
C ALA A 359 -24.06 -10.81 -20.05
N VAL A 360 -23.81 -12.08 -19.79
CA VAL A 360 -22.64 -12.81 -20.35
C VAL A 360 -23.15 -13.86 -21.31
N GLU A 361 -22.70 -13.80 -22.57
CA GLU A 361 -23.08 -14.76 -23.61
C GLU A 361 -21.97 -14.85 -24.65
N GLY A 362 -21.75 -16.06 -25.17
CA GLY A 362 -20.83 -16.32 -26.29
C GLY A 362 -19.38 -15.86 -26.04
N GLY A 363 -18.93 -15.83 -24.79
CA GLY A 363 -17.58 -15.31 -24.44
C GLY A 363 -17.47 -13.79 -24.40
N TYR A 364 -18.60 -13.08 -24.33
CA TYR A 364 -18.67 -11.65 -24.20
C TYR A 364 -19.51 -11.23 -22.98
N LEU A 365 -19.11 -10.11 -22.36
CA LEU A 365 -19.90 -9.36 -21.37
C LEU A 365 -20.54 -8.17 -22.08
N TYR A 366 -21.85 -8.10 -22.03
CA TYR A 366 -22.66 -7.00 -22.54
C TYR A 366 -23.11 -6.10 -21.38
N LEU A 367 -23.02 -4.79 -21.59
CA LEU A 367 -23.29 -3.78 -20.57
C LEU A 367 -24.30 -2.76 -21.11
N GLY A 368 -25.51 -2.81 -20.61
CA GLY A 368 -26.58 -1.84 -20.95
C GLY A 368 -26.51 -0.63 -20.02
N THR A 369 -26.39 0.55 -20.59
CA THR A 369 -26.24 1.81 -19.87
C THR A 369 -27.23 2.87 -20.33
N ASN A 370 -27.24 4.02 -19.66
CA ASN A 370 -28.02 5.21 -20.10
C ASN A 370 -27.49 5.87 -21.37
N ARG A 371 -26.31 5.44 -21.88
CA ARG A 371 -25.67 5.99 -23.09
C ARG A 371 -25.67 5.03 -24.27
N GLY A 372 -25.92 3.75 -24.03
CA GLY A 372 -25.90 2.72 -25.07
C GLY A 372 -25.60 1.33 -24.53
N LEU A 373 -25.46 0.41 -25.48
CA LEU A 373 -24.97 -0.94 -25.23
C LEU A 373 -23.48 -1.01 -25.52
N TYR A 374 -22.73 -1.57 -24.59
CA TYR A 374 -21.29 -1.82 -24.73
C TYR A 374 -21.02 -3.30 -24.59
N TYR A 375 -19.88 -3.74 -25.09
CA TYR A 375 -19.44 -5.13 -24.94
C TYR A 375 -17.93 -5.23 -24.78
N THR A 376 -17.49 -6.29 -24.14
CA THR A 376 -16.08 -6.69 -23.99
C THR A 376 -15.98 -8.20 -23.95
N SER A 377 -14.79 -8.75 -24.17
CA SER A 377 -14.56 -10.19 -23.95
C SER A 377 -14.81 -10.59 -22.51
N TYR A 378 -15.24 -11.83 -22.28
CA TYR A 378 -15.35 -12.39 -20.94
C TYR A 378 -14.55 -13.70 -20.86
N PRO A 379 -13.55 -13.80 -19.97
CA PRO A 379 -13.07 -12.78 -19.01
C PRO A 379 -12.61 -11.47 -19.68
N VAL A 380 -12.80 -10.36 -18.97
CA VAL A 380 -12.45 -9.01 -19.47
C VAL A 380 -10.94 -8.93 -19.72
N GLN A 381 -10.57 -8.55 -20.92
CA GLN A 381 -9.18 -8.30 -21.29
C GLN A 381 -8.83 -6.84 -21.09
N MET A 382 -7.61 -6.59 -20.61
CA MET A 382 -7.08 -5.25 -20.39
C MET A 382 -6.21 -4.84 -21.59
N ASN A 383 -6.35 -3.59 -22.01
CA ASN A 383 -5.46 -2.94 -22.95
C ASN A 383 -4.64 -1.91 -22.18
N GLY A 384 -3.44 -2.31 -21.71
CA GLY A 384 -2.71 -1.58 -20.71
C GLY A 384 -3.45 -1.58 -19.37
N ASP A 385 -3.66 -0.40 -18.80
CA ASP A 385 -4.37 -0.21 -17.53
C ASP A 385 -5.91 -0.14 -17.66
N LEU A 386 -6.43 -0.29 -18.87
CA LEU A 386 -7.85 -0.06 -19.18
C LEU A 386 -8.53 -1.31 -19.75
N PRO A 387 -9.80 -1.56 -19.39
CA PRO A 387 -10.57 -2.63 -20.02
C PRO A 387 -10.90 -2.27 -21.49
N ASP A 388 -10.77 -3.24 -22.42
CA ASP A 388 -11.14 -3.07 -23.80
C ASP A 388 -12.67 -3.18 -23.97
N ILE A 389 -13.39 -2.11 -23.56
CA ILE A 389 -14.86 -2.01 -23.67
C ILE A 389 -15.21 -1.19 -24.91
N ARG A 390 -16.03 -1.76 -25.80
CA ARG A 390 -16.41 -1.18 -27.07
C ARG A 390 -17.91 -0.89 -27.13
N PRO A 391 -18.33 0.20 -27.80
CA PRO A 391 -19.75 0.43 -28.05
C PRO A 391 -20.27 -0.59 -29.06
N MET A 392 -21.47 -1.10 -28.84
CA MET A 392 -22.19 -1.92 -29.83
C MET A 392 -22.67 -1.00 -30.96
N PRO A 393 -22.34 -1.29 -32.23
CA PRO A 393 -22.81 -0.49 -33.34
C PRO A 393 -24.34 -0.34 -33.34
N GLN A 394 -24.85 0.83 -33.70
CA GLN A 394 -26.26 1.16 -33.79
C GLN A 394 -27.09 1.07 -32.50
N SER A 395 -26.44 1.01 -31.33
CA SER A 395 -27.08 0.96 -30.02
C SER A 395 -26.99 2.31 -29.30
N SER A 396 -27.60 3.34 -29.80
CA SER A 396 -27.66 4.65 -29.12
C SER A 396 -28.89 4.73 -28.20
N GLY A 397 -28.74 5.39 -27.06
CA GLY A 397 -29.84 5.61 -26.09
C GLY A 397 -29.78 4.70 -24.88
N GLN A 398 -30.82 4.73 -24.07
CA GLN A 398 -30.87 3.99 -22.80
C GLN A 398 -31.18 2.50 -23.02
N VAL A 399 -30.37 1.65 -22.42
CA VAL A 399 -30.55 0.18 -22.49
C VAL A 399 -30.89 -0.33 -21.06
N TRP A 400 -32.17 -0.50 -20.80
CA TRP A 400 -32.69 -0.90 -19.50
C TRP A 400 -32.65 -2.40 -19.23
N ASN A 401 -32.75 -3.19 -20.30
CA ASN A 401 -32.77 -4.64 -20.22
C ASN A 401 -32.11 -5.28 -21.43
N LEU A 402 -31.54 -6.47 -21.27
CA LEU A 402 -30.94 -7.26 -22.32
C LEU A 402 -31.68 -8.59 -22.42
N SER A 403 -32.10 -8.94 -23.66
CA SER A 403 -32.59 -10.28 -23.99
C SER A 403 -31.68 -10.86 -25.06
N LEU A 404 -31.03 -11.96 -24.76
CA LEU A 404 -30.03 -12.61 -25.62
C LEU A 404 -30.63 -13.66 -26.52
N ILE A 405 -31.96 -13.72 -26.62
CA ILE A 405 -32.67 -14.72 -27.43
C ILE A 405 -32.50 -14.45 -28.94
N HIS A 406 -32.05 -13.26 -29.32
CA HIS A 406 -31.99 -12.81 -30.72
C HIS A 406 -30.69 -12.07 -31.08
N ILE A 407 -29.58 -12.31 -30.38
CA ILE A 407 -28.25 -11.82 -30.78
C ILE A 407 -27.51 -12.90 -31.54
#